data_9a3571b2d815cdef9cb208e2cc3a01ee
#
_entry.id   9a3571b2d815cdef9cb208e2cc3a01ee
#
_cell.length_a   1.000
_cell.length_b   1.000
_cell.length_c   1.000
_cell.angle_alpha   90.00
_cell.angle_beta   90.00
_cell.angle_gamma   90.00
#
_symmetry.space_group_name_H-M   'P 1'
#
loop_
_entity.id
_entity.type
_entity.pdbx_description
1 polymer ?
#
loop_
_entity_poly.entity_id
_entity_poly.type
_entity_poly.pdbx_seq_one_letter_code
_entity_poly.pdbx_strand_id
1 'polypeptide(L)'
;HTIFAALTQAGDHVVCSSAVYGPTTTLLNTIMKKYGVETTFVDTSIVENVSKAIKPTTKIVYVETPGNPTLCISDLIEISKIAHKTGALVVVDNTFMSPALQNPIALGADVVMHSLTKFLNGHADVVGGIIVVKDEQTYLHFRKTLNQLGGVIDPFNSFLVHRGLKTLAIRMERHCENAQIMAEWLEKHPLVESIRYPGLKSHPHYQVGLKQHKGPGGMITIELKGGIEA
;
A
#
# COMPACT_ATOMS: atom_id res chain seq x y z
N HIS A 1 -9.90 -4.59 6.85
CA HIS A 1 -10.47 -5.61 7.77
C HIS A 1 -10.78 -6.92 7.04
N THR A 2 -11.56 -6.88 5.94
CA THR A 2 -11.95 -8.10 5.19
C THR A 2 -10.76 -9.00 4.83
N ILE A 3 -9.61 -8.42 4.42
CA ILE A 3 -8.40 -9.17 4.07
C ILE A 3 -7.93 -10.03 5.25
N PHE A 4 -7.74 -9.41 6.40
CA PHE A 4 -7.27 -10.12 7.59
C PHE A 4 -8.31 -11.15 8.07
N ALA A 5 -9.59 -10.78 8.12
CA ALA A 5 -10.65 -11.69 8.53
C ALA A 5 -10.83 -12.90 7.58
N ALA A 6 -10.52 -12.74 6.29
CA ALA A 6 -10.58 -13.83 5.32
C ALA A 6 -9.35 -14.76 5.38
N LEU A 7 -8.16 -14.21 5.64
CA LEU A 7 -6.90 -14.92 5.47
C LEU A 7 -6.25 -15.36 6.77
N THR A 8 -6.78 -14.96 7.94
CA THR A 8 -6.21 -15.32 9.25
C THR A 8 -7.25 -15.85 10.21
N GLN A 9 -6.78 -16.63 11.17
CA GLN A 9 -7.52 -17.14 12.32
C GLN A 9 -6.69 -17.00 13.60
N ALA A 10 -7.26 -17.33 14.75
CA ALA A 10 -6.53 -17.32 16.02
C ALA A 10 -5.29 -18.23 15.96
N GLY A 11 -4.15 -17.69 16.41
CA GLY A 11 -2.83 -18.34 16.36
C GLY A 11 -2.01 -18.03 15.10
N ASP A 12 -2.61 -17.40 14.10
CA ASP A 12 -1.89 -16.97 12.90
C ASP A 12 -1.08 -15.69 13.14
N HIS A 13 -0.07 -15.47 12.29
CA HIS A 13 0.84 -14.36 12.34
C HIS A 13 0.83 -13.53 11.06
N VAL A 14 0.98 -12.21 11.20
CA VAL A 14 1.12 -11.23 10.12
C VAL A 14 2.46 -10.51 10.26
N VAL A 15 3.25 -10.47 9.19
CA VAL A 15 4.35 -9.50 9.05
C VAL A 15 3.80 -8.28 8.33
N CYS A 16 3.92 -7.10 8.92
CA CYS A 16 3.36 -5.87 8.38
C CYS A 16 4.44 -4.79 8.22
N SER A 17 4.41 -4.04 7.13
CA SER A 17 5.24 -2.84 7.01
C SER A 17 4.98 -1.88 8.18
N SER A 18 6.04 -1.31 8.76
CA SER A 18 5.93 -0.28 9.80
C SER A 18 5.45 1.07 9.25
N ALA A 19 5.71 1.32 7.96
CA ALA A 19 5.25 2.50 7.25
C ALA A 19 3.94 2.18 6.49
N VAL A 20 2.83 2.11 7.21
CA VAL A 20 1.48 1.89 6.66
C VAL A 20 0.50 2.92 7.17
N TYR A 21 -0.63 3.02 6.49
CA TYR A 21 -1.77 3.81 6.94
C TYR A 21 -2.10 3.54 8.41
N GLY A 22 -2.14 4.59 9.25
CA GLY A 22 -2.30 4.47 10.70
C GLY A 22 -3.44 3.56 11.17
N PRO A 23 -4.66 3.65 10.62
CA PRO A 23 -5.74 2.73 10.92
C PRO A 23 -5.45 1.24 10.62
N THR A 24 -4.55 0.91 9.68
CA THR A 24 -4.10 -0.48 9.47
C THR A 24 -3.31 -0.96 10.69
N THR A 25 -2.39 -0.14 11.20
CA THR A 25 -1.64 -0.43 12.43
C THR A 25 -2.58 -0.58 13.63
N THR A 26 -3.55 0.33 13.76
CA THR A 26 -4.54 0.27 14.85
C THR A 26 -5.38 -1.01 14.74
N LEU A 27 -5.88 -1.36 13.55
CA LEU A 27 -6.66 -2.57 13.32
C LEU A 27 -5.90 -3.84 13.76
N LEU A 28 -4.65 -3.95 13.35
CA LEU A 28 -3.80 -5.11 13.69
C LEU A 28 -3.50 -5.19 15.19
N ASN A 29 -3.17 -4.05 15.82
CA ASN A 29 -2.82 -3.99 17.24
C ASN A 29 -4.02 -4.10 18.20
N THR A 30 -5.25 -3.89 17.71
CA THR A 30 -6.45 -3.89 18.55
C THR A 30 -7.40 -5.03 18.18
N ILE A 31 -8.09 -4.93 17.05
CA ILE A 31 -9.15 -5.87 16.67
C ILE A 31 -8.57 -7.24 16.32
N MET A 32 -7.56 -7.30 15.44
CA MET A 32 -6.99 -8.58 15.03
C MET A 32 -6.24 -9.25 16.18
N LYS A 33 -5.53 -8.48 17.00
CA LYS A 33 -4.92 -8.98 18.24
C LYS A 33 -5.94 -9.57 19.19
N LYS A 34 -7.12 -8.93 19.37
CA LYS A 34 -8.23 -9.45 20.17
C LYS A 34 -8.75 -10.79 19.65
N TYR A 35 -8.68 -11.01 18.33
CA TYR A 35 -9.05 -12.28 17.69
C TYR A 35 -7.92 -13.30 17.63
N GLY A 36 -6.83 -13.06 18.34
CA GLY A 36 -5.71 -13.99 18.49
C GLY A 36 -4.74 -14.00 17.30
N VAL A 37 -4.76 -12.97 16.45
CA VAL A 37 -3.79 -12.78 15.37
C VAL A 37 -2.60 -11.97 15.88
N GLU A 38 -1.40 -12.52 15.75
CA GLU A 38 -0.15 -11.86 16.11
C GLU A 38 0.37 -10.99 14.95
N THR A 39 0.98 -9.85 15.22
CA THR A 39 1.58 -9.00 14.18
C THR A 39 2.98 -8.56 14.56
N THR A 40 3.91 -8.67 13.61
CA THR A 40 5.25 -8.08 13.72
C THR A 40 5.38 -6.97 12.66
N PHE A 41 5.64 -5.75 13.12
CA PHE A 41 5.88 -4.60 12.26
C PHE A 41 7.37 -4.47 11.96
N VAL A 42 7.71 -4.33 10.67
CA VAL A 42 9.11 -4.19 10.22
C VAL A 42 9.24 -3.14 9.13
N ASP A 43 10.42 -2.60 8.95
CA ASP A 43 10.75 -1.83 7.74
C ASP A 43 10.90 -2.80 6.57
N THR A 44 9.88 -2.84 5.71
CA THR A 44 9.83 -3.74 4.54
C THR A 44 10.65 -3.24 3.35
N SER A 45 11.21 -2.03 3.41
CA SER A 45 12.18 -1.57 2.41
C SER A 45 13.51 -2.32 2.53
N ILE A 46 13.74 -2.96 3.67
CA ILE A 46 14.88 -3.85 3.94
C ILE A 46 14.37 -5.30 3.93
N VAL A 47 14.61 -6.00 2.84
CA VAL A 47 14.09 -7.36 2.58
C VAL A 47 14.48 -8.36 3.67
N GLU A 48 15.66 -8.23 4.26
CA GLU A 48 16.15 -9.05 5.35
C GLU A 48 15.29 -8.94 6.62
N ASN A 49 14.70 -7.78 6.89
CA ASN A 49 13.80 -7.59 8.02
C ASN A 49 12.53 -8.44 7.86
N VAL A 50 11.99 -8.51 6.64
CA VAL A 50 10.85 -9.37 6.32
C VAL A 50 11.20 -10.83 6.54
N SER A 51 12.35 -11.27 6.01
CA SER A 51 12.83 -12.64 6.16
C SER A 51 12.99 -13.06 7.63
N LYS A 52 13.55 -12.19 8.46
CA LYS A 52 13.76 -12.44 9.90
C LYS A 52 12.45 -12.46 10.70
N ALA A 53 11.44 -11.73 10.25
CA ALA A 53 10.16 -11.61 10.94
C ALA A 53 9.19 -12.77 10.65
N ILE A 54 9.39 -13.51 9.55
CA ILE A 54 8.55 -14.62 9.16
C ILE A 54 8.69 -15.76 10.17
N LYS A 55 7.53 -16.27 10.64
CA LYS A 55 7.38 -17.42 11.56
C LYS A 55 6.66 -18.55 10.83
N PRO A 56 6.71 -19.80 11.35
CA PRO A 56 5.92 -20.91 10.79
C PRO A 56 4.40 -20.63 10.73
N THR A 57 3.91 -19.76 11.62
CA THR A 57 2.50 -19.32 11.68
C THR A 57 2.18 -18.11 10.80
N THR A 58 3.16 -17.56 10.08
CA THR A 58 2.93 -16.39 9.23
C THR A 58 2.04 -16.75 8.05
N LYS A 59 0.91 -16.06 7.92
CA LYS A 59 -0.05 -16.21 6.82
C LYS A 59 0.01 -15.05 5.82
N ILE A 60 0.36 -13.87 6.30
CA ILE A 60 0.36 -12.65 5.50
C ILE A 60 1.68 -11.90 5.69
N VAL A 61 2.24 -11.44 4.59
CA VAL A 61 3.20 -10.33 4.54
C VAL A 61 2.47 -9.15 3.93
N TYR A 62 2.13 -8.15 4.75
CA TYR A 62 1.37 -6.95 4.34
C TYR A 62 2.33 -5.79 4.08
N VAL A 63 2.31 -5.27 2.86
CA VAL A 63 3.20 -4.21 2.40
C VAL A 63 2.39 -3.04 1.87
N GLU A 64 2.69 -1.83 2.33
CA GLU A 64 2.26 -0.59 1.66
C GLU A 64 3.48 0.02 0.96
N THR A 65 3.42 0.20 -0.36
CA THR A 65 4.55 0.70 -1.13
C THR A 65 4.10 1.55 -2.32
N PRO A 66 4.55 2.83 -2.37
CA PRO A 66 5.33 3.57 -1.36
C PRO A 66 4.61 3.68 -0.03
N GLY A 67 5.35 3.57 1.09
CA GLY A 67 4.79 3.54 2.43
C GLY A 67 4.38 4.91 2.97
N ASN A 68 3.32 4.96 3.75
CA ASN A 68 2.82 6.19 4.38
C ASN A 68 3.39 6.35 5.81
N PRO A 69 3.99 7.49 6.18
CA PRO A 69 4.17 8.72 5.38
C PRO A 69 5.54 8.82 4.71
N THR A 70 6.42 7.88 4.91
CA THR A 70 7.87 7.99 4.59
C THR A 70 8.20 7.83 3.12
N LEU A 71 7.26 7.38 2.29
CA LEU A 71 7.40 7.03 0.89
C LEU A 71 8.53 6.01 0.60
N CYS A 72 8.90 5.20 1.61
CA CYS A 72 9.82 4.09 1.41
C CYS A 72 9.24 3.09 0.40
N ILE A 73 10.11 2.51 -0.44
CA ILE A 73 9.69 1.57 -1.48
C ILE A 73 10.23 0.19 -1.11
N SER A 74 9.33 -0.78 -1.08
CA SER A 74 9.65 -2.18 -0.81
C SER A 74 9.79 -2.94 -2.12
N ASP A 75 10.82 -3.77 -2.26
CA ASP A 75 11.01 -4.63 -3.44
C ASP A 75 10.01 -5.79 -3.40
N LEU A 76 8.91 -5.65 -4.13
CA LEU A 76 7.82 -6.62 -4.13
C LEU A 76 8.23 -7.98 -4.68
N ILE A 77 9.15 -8.01 -5.65
CA ILE A 77 9.63 -9.26 -6.26
C ILE A 77 10.41 -10.07 -5.21
N GLU A 78 11.34 -9.45 -4.51
CA GLU A 78 12.15 -10.14 -3.51
C GLU A 78 11.33 -10.53 -2.28
N ILE A 79 10.43 -9.67 -1.81
CA ILE A 79 9.52 -9.98 -0.70
C ILE A 79 8.62 -11.16 -1.06
N SER A 80 8.04 -11.18 -2.27
CA SER A 80 7.17 -12.28 -2.70
C SER A 80 7.92 -13.61 -2.76
N LYS A 81 9.16 -13.62 -3.27
CA LYS A 81 10.00 -14.83 -3.28
C LYS A 81 10.24 -15.40 -1.86
N ILE A 82 10.46 -14.51 -0.88
CA ILE A 82 10.71 -14.93 0.51
C ILE A 82 9.41 -15.42 1.16
N ALA A 83 8.32 -14.68 1.04
CA ALA A 83 7.03 -15.03 1.63
C ALA A 83 6.51 -16.37 1.10
N HIS A 84 6.56 -16.58 -0.21
CA HIS A 84 6.06 -17.81 -0.84
C HIS A 84 6.84 -19.06 -0.45
N LYS A 85 8.15 -18.97 -0.13
CA LYS A 85 8.92 -20.11 0.38
C LYS A 85 8.35 -20.67 1.69
N THR A 86 7.64 -19.86 2.46
CA THR A 86 7.04 -20.25 3.74
C THR A 86 5.53 -20.47 3.63
N GLY A 87 4.95 -20.30 2.44
CA GLY A 87 3.51 -20.41 2.20
C GLY A 87 2.71 -19.17 2.64
N ALA A 88 3.37 -18.08 3.01
CA ALA A 88 2.70 -16.81 3.34
C ALA A 88 2.28 -16.07 2.06
N LEU A 89 1.08 -15.47 2.10
CA LEU A 89 0.56 -14.64 1.02
C LEU A 89 1.09 -13.20 1.13
N VAL A 90 1.38 -12.59 -0.01
CA VAL A 90 1.78 -11.18 -0.09
C VAL A 90 0.57 -10.32 -0.42
N VAL A 91 0.24 -9.43 0.50
CA VAL A 91 -0.84 -8.45 0.36
C VAL A 91 -0.23 -7.07 0.20
N VAL A 92 -0.60 -6.37 -0.86
CA VAL A 92 -0.04 -5.04 -1.16
C VAL A 92 -1.13 -3.98 -1.14
N ASP A 93 -0.95 -2.98 -0.28
CA ASP A 93 -1.68 -1.72 -0.39
C ASP A 93 -1.02 -0.85 -1.46
N ASN A 94 -1.69 -0.75 -2.61
CA ASN A 94 -1.22 -0.04 -3.79
C ASN A 94 -1.92 1.33 -3.97
N THR A 95 -2.43 1.90 -2.89
CA THR A 95 -3.25 3.12 -2.92
C THR A 95 -2.52 4.30 -3.56
N PHE A 96 -1.24 4.53 -3.20
CA PHE A 96 -0.50 5.71 -3.67
C PHE A 96 -0.09 5.62 -5.14
N MET A 97 0.07 4.41 -5.67
CA MET A 97 0.45 4.23 -7.08
C MET A 97 -0.75 4.04 -8.00
N SER A 98 -1.84 3.48 -7.49
CA SER A 98 -2.95 3.02 -8.31
C SER A 98 -2.53 1.97 -9.36
N PRO A 99 -3.46 1.28 -10.05
CA PRO A 99 -3.08 0.35 -11.12
C PRO A 99 -2.49 1.03 -12.35
N ALA A 100 -2.60 2.38 -12.46
CA ALA A 100 -1.98 3.11 -13.55
C ALA A 100 -0.44 3.08 -13.48
N LEU A 101 0.12 3.16 -12.27
CA LEU A 101 1.58 3.31 -12.06
C LEU A 101 2.26 2.05 -11.54
N GLN A 102 1.55 1.14 -10.84
CA GLN A 102 2.12 -0.10 -10.34
C GLN A 102 1.11 -1.24 -10.43
N ASN A 103 1.58 -2.42 -10.84
CA ASN A 103 0.80 -3.66 -10.88
C ASN A 103 1.43 -4.72 -9.96
N PRO A 104 1.08 -4.76 -8.67
CA PRO A 104 1.70 -5.69 -7.72
C PRO A 104 1.49 -7.17 -8.03
N ILE A 105 0.37 -7.56 -8.67
CA ILE A 105 0.14 -8.96 -9.08
C ILE A 105 1.24 -9.43 -10.04
N ALA A 106 1.64 -8.60 -11.00
CA ALA A 106 2.71 -8.91 -11.93
C ALA A 106 4.10 -8.98 -11.25
N LEU A 107 4.23 -8.40 -10.05
CA LEU A 107 5.45 -8.39 -9.24
C LEU A 107 5.46 -9.50 -8.17
N GLY A 108 4.44 -10.37 -8.17
CA GLY A 108 4.37 -11.52 -7.27
C GLY A 108 3.38 -11.41 -6.12
N ALA A 109 2.67 -10.30 -5.95
CA ALA A 109 1.63 -10.18 -4.93
C ALA A 109 0.46 -11.14 -5.21
N ASP A 110 -0.17 -11.63 -4.15
CA ASP A 110 -1.34 -12.52 -4.22
C ASP A 110 -2.64 -11.71 -4.12
N VAL A 111 -2.61 -10.66 -3.31
CA VAL A 111 -3.76 -9.78 -3.06
C VAL A 111 -3.30 -8.33 -3.15
N VAL A 112 -4.07 -7.51 -3.84
CA VAL A 112 -3.85 -6.06 -3.90
C VAL A 112 -5.08 -5.35 -3.34
N MET A 113 -4.84 -4.37 -2.47
CA MET A 113 -5.90 -3.49 -2.02
C MET A 113 -5.65 -2.05 -2.48
N HIS A 114 -6.72 -1.33 -2.67
CA HIS A 114 -6.68 0.12 -2.88
C HIS A 114 -7.76 0.80 -2.06
N SER A 115 -7.44 1.96 -1.51
CA SER A 115 -8.45 2.90 -1.08
C SER A 115 -9.10 3.56 -2.31
N LEU A 116 -10.38 3.30 -2.51
CA LEU A 116 -11.18 4.00 -3.54
C LEU A 116 -11.31 5.49 -3.23
N THR A 117 -11.19 5.86 -1.95
CA THR A 117 -11.22 7.23 -1.42
C THR A 117 -10.17 8.15 -2.06
N LYS A 118 -9.06 7.57 -2.56
CA LYS A 118 -7.89 8.29 -3.07
C LYS A 118 -7.93 8.41 -4.60
N PHE A 119 -6.83 8.10 -5.27
CA PHE A 119 -6.66 8.31 -6.71
C PHE A 119 -7.67 7.57 -7.59
N LEU A 120 -8.15 6.38 -7.18
CA LEU A 120 -9.11 5.61 -7.99
C LEU A 120 -10.39 6.41 -8.24
N ASN A 121 -11.02 6.93 -7.21
CA ASN A 121 -12.14 7.85 -7.36
C ASN A 121 -11.66 9.25 -7.82
N GLY A 122 -10.68 9.83 -7.11
CA GLY A 122 -9.97 11.04 -7.47
C GLY A 122 -10.73 12.36 -7.31
N HIS A 123 -11.93 12.35 -6.73
CA HIS A 123 -12.82 13.52 -6.61
C HIS A 123 -13.20 13.86 -5.17
N ALA A 124 -12.61 13.18 -4.17
CA ALA A 124 -12.80 13.43 -2.74
C ALA A 124 -14.28 13.35 -2.25
N ASP A 125 -15.13 12.61 -2.94
CA ASP A 125 -16.57 12.49 -2.69
C ASP A 125 -17.03 11.05 -2.38
N VAL A 126 -16.09 10.09 -2.27
CA VAL A 126 -16.36 8.68 -1.93
C VAL A 126 -15.38 8.17 -0.89
N VAL A 127 -15.88 7.38 0.05
CA VAL A 127 -15.07 6.57 0.95
C VAL A 127 -15.33 5.09 0.64
N GLY A 128 -14.26 4.34 0.35
CA GLY A 128 -14.38 2.93 0.02
C GLY A 128 -13.04 2.24 -0.18
N GLY A 129 -13.10 0.93 -0.39
CA GLY A 129 -11.93 0.10 -0.69
C GLY A 129 -12.26 -0.97 -1.71
N ILE A 130 -11.22 -1.47 -2.38
CA ILE A 130 -11.33 -2.60 -3.31
C ILE A 130 -10.20 -3.59 -3.06
N ILE A 131 -10.52 -4.88 -3.15
CA ILE A 131 -9.58 -5.99 -3.10
C ILE A 131 -9.52 -6.61 -4.48
N VAL A 132 -8.32 -6.78 -5.01
CA VAL A 132 -8.04 -7.41 -6.30
C VAL A 132 -7.22 -8.67 -6.05
N VAL A 133 -7.61 -9.77 -6.66
CA VAL A 133 -6.96 -11.07 -6.57
C VAL A 133 -6.77 -11.68 -7.96
N LYS A 134 -5.86 -12.64 -8.09
CA LYS A 134 -5.49 -13.21 -9.38
C LYS A 134 -6.33 -14.43 -9.81
N ASP A 135 -7.04 -15.07 -8.88
CA ASP A 135 -7.75 -16.31 -9.13
C ASP A 135 -9.17 -16.32 -8.55
N GLU A 136 -10.03 -17.13 -9.15
CA GLU A 136 -11.45 -17.21 -8.80
C GLU A 136 -11.68 -17.83 -7.43
N GLN A 137 -10.88 -18.77 -7.00
CA GLN A 137 -11.05 -19.44 -5.69
C GLN A 137 -10.85 -18.41 -4.57
N THR A 138 -9.78 -17.64 -4.64
CA THR A 138 -9.49 -16.56 -3.71
C THR A 138 -10.59 -15.49 -3.76
N TYR A 139 -11.07 -15.12 -4.96
CA TYR A 139 -12.18 -14.19 -5.11
C TYR A 139 -13.45 -14.69 -4.40
N LEU A 140 -13.85 -15.94 -4.60
CA LEU A 140 -15.04 -16.51 -3.97
C LEU A 140 -14.91 -16.53 -2.43
N HIS A 141 -13.72 -16.81 -1.91
CA HIS A 141 -13.44 -16.78 -0.48
C HIS A 141 -13.61 -15.37 0.09
N PHE A 142 -13.00 -14.35 -0.54
CA PHE A 142 -13.17 -12.94 -0.14
C PHE A 142 -14.62 -12.47 -0.26
N ARG A 143 -15.31 -12.83 -1.34
CA ARG A 143 -16.71 -12.46 -1.55
C ARG A 143 -17.61 -13.02 -0.45
N LYS A 144 -17.39 -14.28 -0.05
CA LYS A 144 -18.11 -14.91 1.07
C LYS A 144 -17.89 -14.14 2.37
N THR A 145 -16.65 -13.87 2.72
CA THR A 145 -16.27 -13.12 3.93
C THR A 145 -16.85 -11.70 3.90
N LEU A 146 -16.74 -11.00 2.77
CA LEU A 146 -17.28 -9.65 2.60
C LEU A 146 -18.80 -9.60 2.84
N ASN A 147 -19.53 -10.57 2.27
CA ASN A 147 -20.97 -10.66 2.47
C ASN A 147 -21.36 -10.89 3.95
N GLN A 148 -20.55 -11.67 4.67
CA GLN A 148 -20.77 -11.93 6.10
C GLN A 148 -20.46 -10.72 6.98
N LEU A 149 -19.44 -9.92 6.61
CA LEU A 149 -19.03 -8.71 7.34
C LEU A 149 -19.85 -7.48 6.98
N GLY A 150 -20.52 -7.47 5.83
CA GLY A 150 -21.39 -6.39 5.39
C GLY A 150 -20.67 -5.14 4.86
N GLY A 151 -19.36 -5.19 4.62
CA GLY A 151 -18.55 -4.05 4.12
C GLY A 151 -18.73 -3.79 2.62
N VAL A 152 -19.96 -3.76 2.12
CA VAL A 152 -20.28 -3.60 0.70
C VAL A 152 -20.52 -2.12 0.37
N ILE A 153 -19.90 -1.64 -0.72
CA ILE A 153 -20.12 -0.29 -1.24
C ILE A 153 -21.54 -0.20 -1.84
N ASP A 154 -22.22 0.93 -1.62
CA ASP A 154 -23.55 1.18 -2.17
C ASP A 154 -23.52 1.54 -3.68
N PRO A 155 -24.66 1.46 -4.38
CA PRO A 155 -24.72 1.68 -5.82
C PRO A 155 -24.33 3.09 -6.26
N PHE A 156 -24.64 4.13 -5.49
CA PHE A 156 -24.32 5.50 -5.84
C PHE A 156 -22.82 5.77 -5.77
N ASN A 157 -22.18 5.37 -4.67
CA ASN A 157 -20.73 5.48 -4.54
C ASN A 157 -20.00 4.60 -5.57
N SER A 158 -20.53 3.41 -5.91
CA SER A 158 -20.00 2.57 -6.99
C SER A 158 -20.05 3.29 -8.34
N PHE A 159 -21.14 3.99 -8.65
CA PHE A 159 -21.27 4.80 -9.86
C PHE A 159 -20.23 5.93 -9.90
N LEU A 160 -20.04 6.66 -8.79
CA LEU A 160 -19.04 7.74 -8.71
C LEU A 160 -17.63 7.21 -8.95
N VAL A 161 -17.26 6.09 -8.31
CA VAL A 161 -15.95 5.44 -8.53
C VAL A 161 -15.78 5.03 -9.99
N HIS A 162 -16.78 4.37 -10.59
CA HIS A 162 -16.72 3.97 -11.98
C HIS A 162 -16.54 5.17 -12.93
N ARG A 163 -17.20 6.30 -12.62
CA ARG A 163 -17.03 7.55 -13.36
C ARG A 163 -15.60 8.13 -13.17
N GLY A 164 -15.09 8.15 -11.94
CA GLY A 164 -13.75 8.65 -11.61
C GLY A 164 -12.63 7.85 -12.28
N LEU A 165 -12.79 6.54 -12.39
CA LEU A 165 -11.81 5.64 -13.03
C LEU A 165 -11.54 5.98 -14.51
N LYS A 166 -12.52 6.56 -15.22
CA LYS A 166 -12.37 6.91 -16.64
C LYS A 166 -11.25 7.91 -16.92
N THR A 167 -10.86 8.72 -15.92
CA THR A 167 -9.80 9.73 -16.04
C THR A 167 -8.55 9.37 -15.24
N LEU A 168 -8.48 8.18 -14.65
CA LEU A 168 -7.39 7.79 -13.76
C LEU A 168 -6.01 7.96 -14.42
N ALA A 169 -5.82 7.44 -15.62
CA ALA A 169 -4.52 7.48 -16.31
C ALA A 169 -4.03 8.92 -16.51
N ILE A 170 -4.87 9.78 -17.09
CA ILE A 170 -4.54 11.18 -17.35
C ILE A 170 -4.26 11.93 -16.04
N ARG A 171 -5.03 11.66 -14.98
CA ARG A 171 -4.81 12.28 -13.67
C ARG A 171 -3.48 11.84 -13.06
N MET A 172 -3.15 10.56 -13.17
CA MET A 172 -1.89 10.05 -12.62
C MET A 172 -0.67 10.58 -13.39
N GLU A 173 -0.75 10.71 -14.72
CA GLU A 173 0.29 11.40 -15.51
C GLU A 173 0.50 12.83 -15.01
N ARG A 174 -0.56 13.61 -14.89
CA ARG A 174 -0.48 15.00 -14.42
C ARG A 174 0.00 15.09 -12.96
N HIS A 175 -0.40 14.18 -12.09
CA HIS A 175 0.12 14.11 -10.72
C HIS A 175 1.63 13.86 -10.70
N CYS A 176 2.13 12.93 -11.52
CA CYS A 176 3.57 12.67 -11.62
C CYS A 176 4.34 13.91 -12.10
N GLU A 177 3.87 14.56 -13.16
CA GLU A 177 4.52 15.77 -13.70
C GLU A 177 4.56 16.90 -12.65
N ASN A 178 3.42 17.20 -12.04
CA ASN A 178 3.33 18.26 -11.03
C ASN A 178 4.20 17.95 -9.80
N ALA A 179 4.16 16.72 -9.33
CA ALA A 179 4.95 16.30 -8.18
C ALA A 179 6.45 16.31 -8.46
N GLN A 180 6.89 15.96 -9.67
CA GLN A 180 8.30 16.01 -10.06
C GLN A 180 8.81 17.47 -10.01
N ILE A 181 8.09 18.41 -10.65
CA ILE A 181 8.45 19.82 -10.66
C ILE A 181 8.51 20.38 -9.22
N MET A 182 7.49 20.06 -8.42
CA MET A 182 7.42 20.52 -7.04
C MET A 182 8.56 19.93 -6.19
N ALA A 183 8.85 18.64 -6.35
CA ALA A 183 9.89 17.96 -5.60
C ALA A 183 11.28 18.51 -5.92
N GLU A 184 11.59 18.77 -7.19
CA GLU A 184 12.85 19.37 -7.62
C GLU A 184 13.05 20.79 -7.10
N TRP A 185 11.96 21.56 -6.95
CA TRP A 185 11.98 22.88 -6.34
C TRP A 185 12.15 22.79 -4.82
N LEU A 186 11.40 21.90 -4.15
CA LEU A 186 11.48 21.70 -2.70
C LEU A 186 12.84 21.16 -2.26
N GLU A 187 13.48 20.31 -3.04
CA GLU A 187 14.82 19.74 -2.75
C GLU A 187 15.88 20.85 -2.58
N LYS A 188 15.67 22.00 -3.21
CA LYS A 188 16.58 23.15 -3.17
C LYS A 188 16.09 24.26 -2.23
N HIS A 189 14.91 24.11 -1.64
CA HIS A 189 14.30 25.18 -0.86
C HIS A 189 14.98 25.33 0.51
N PRO A 190 15.37 26.56 0.94
CA PRO A 190 16.18 26.76 2.15
C PRO A 190 15.51 26.33 3.46
N LEU A 191 14.18 26.31 3.51
CA LEU A 191 13.41 25.90 4.68
C LEU A 191 13.13 24.38 4.72
N VAL A 192 13.43 23.64 3.67
CA VAL A 192 13.29 22.17 3.65
C VAL A 192 14.57 21.56 4.19
N GLU A 193 14.41 20.71 5.20
CA GLU A 193 15.51 19.93 5.78
C GLU A 193 15.74 18.64 5.02
N SER A 194 14.66 17.91 4.75
CA SER A 194 14.68 16.70 3.94
C SER A 194 13.44 16.57 3.06
N ILE A 195 13.60 15.86 1.94
CA ILE A 195 12.51 15.53 1.03
C ILE A 195 12.58 14.06 0.64
N ARG A 196 11.42 13.42 0.54
CA ARG A 196 11.27 12.07 -0.02
C ARG A 196 10.24 12.11 -1.12
N TYR A 197 10.67 11.77 -2.31
CA TYR A 197 9.83 11.62 -3.49
C TYR A 197 10.43 10.55 -4.41
N PRO A 198 9.68 9.50 -4.80
CA PRO A 198 10.22 8.40 -5.60
C PRO A 198 10.87 8.79 -6.93
N GLY A 199 10.52 9.96 -7.48
CA GLY A 199 11.08 10.50 -8.73
C GLY A 199 12.41 11.23 -8.58
N LEU A 200 12.89 11.51 -7.38
CA LEU A 200 14.20 12.14 -7.16
C LEU A 200 15.31 11.09 -7.10
N LYS A 201 16.45 11.37 -7.74
CA LYS A 201 17.65 10.51 -7.69
C LYS A 201 18.22 10.38 -6.28
N SER A 202 17.94 11.35 -5.41
CA SER A 202 18.29 11.37 -3.98
C SER A 202 17.42 10.43 -3.13
N HIS A 203 16.30 9.91 -3.67
CA HIS A 203 15.47 8.99 -2.94
C HIS A 203 16.21 7.66 -2.68
N PRO A 204 16.28 7.16 -1.41
CA PRO A 204 17.08 5.99 -1.06
C PRO A 204 16.70 4.72 -1.85
N HIS A 205 15.44 4.60 -2.26
CA HIS A 205 14.95 3.44 -3.02
C HIS A 205 14.64 3.78 -4.49
N TYR A 206 15.28 4.81 -5.06
CA TYR A 206 15.06 5.24 -6.44
C TYR A 206 15.19 4.08 -7.45
N GLN A 207 16.23 3.25 -7.30
CA GLN A 207 16.47 2.12 -8.19
C GLN A 207 15.40 1.02 -8.11
N VAL A 208 14.84 0.80 -6.93
CA VAL A 208 13.72 -0.14 -6.75
C VAL A 208 12.47 0.42 -7.42
N GLY A 209 12.20 1.72 -7.24
CA GLY A 209 11.09 2.41 -7.91
C GLY A 209 11.15 2.29 -9.43
N LEU A 210 12.31 2.51 -10.04
CA LEU A 210 12.49 2.37 -11.48
C LEU A 210 12.18 0.97 -12.03
N LYS A 211 12.37 -0.08 -11.22
CA LYS A 211 12.10 -1.46 -11.65
C LYS A 211 10.62 -1.83 -11.61
N GLN A 212 9.84 -1.24 -10.70
CA GLN A 212 8.48 -1.69 -10.44
C GLN A 212 7.38 -0.64 -10.69
N HIS A 213 7.74 0.65 -10.85
CA HIS A 213 6.80 1.73 -11.11
C HIS A 213 6.89 2.20 -12.57
N LYS A 214 5.75 2.54 -13.16
CA LYS A 214 5.66 3.21 -14.47
C LYS A 214 5.84 4.74 -14.37
N GLY A 215 5.81 5.28 -13.16
CA GLY A 215 6.00 6.67 -12.83
C GLY A 215 6.15 6.86 -11.33
N PRO A 216 6.64 8.02 -10.85
CA PRO A 216 7.02 8.22 -9.44
C PRO A 216 5.84 8.47 -8.49
N GLY A 217 4.62 8.69 -9.01
CA GLY A 217 3.45 8.99 -8.21
C GLY A 217 3.25 10.48 -7.92
N GLY A 218 2.19 10.79 -7.17
CA GLY A 218 1.80 12.16 -6.86
C GLY A 218 2.00 12.58 -5.38
N MET A 219 2.73 11.78 -4.59
CA MET A 219 2.92 12.05 -3.15
C MET A 219 4.34 12.51 -2.87
N ILE A 220 4.47 13.56 -2.06
CA ILE A 220 5.75 14.13 -1.61
C ILE A 220 5.72 14.21 -0.09
N THR A 221 6.80 13.82 0.56
CA THR A 221 7.00 14.02 2.00
C THR A 221 8.17 14.96 2.22
N ILE A 222 7.98 15.97 3.05
CA ILE A 222 9.05 16.92 3.43
C ILE A 222 9.16 17.03 4.96
N GLU A 223 10.36 17.33 5.41
CA GLU A 223 10.64 17.79 6.77
C GLU A 223 11.10 19.25 6.69
N LEU A 224 10.49 20.10 7.50
CA LEU A 224 10.85 21.53 7.56
C LEU A 224 11.87 21.78 8.67
N LYS A 225 12.80 22.70 8.42
CA LYS A 225 13.70 23.21 9.46
C LYS A 225 12.87 23.93 10.52
N GLY A 226 13.14 23.67 11.79
CA GLY A 226 12.37 24.25 12.91
C GLY A 226 11.25 23.31 13.43
N GLY A 227 10.99 22.19 12.79
CA GLY A 227 10.04 21.19 13.26
C GLY A 227 8.61 21.73 13.38
N ILE A 228 7.95 21.47 14.53
CA ILE A 228 6.54 21.85 14.76
C ILE A 228 6.34 23.38 14.84
N GLU A 229 7.38 24.15 15.04
CA GLU A 229 7.34 25.62 15.16
C GLU A 229 7.59 26.32 13.80
N ALA A 230 7.78 25.56 12.71
CA ALA A 230 8.09 26.07 11.37
C ALA A 230 6.88 26.63 10.62
#